data_3a0cc6882437a99f8860073fd1554dde
#
_entry.id   3a0cc6882437a99f8860073fd1554dde
#
_cell.length_a   1.000
_cell.length_b   1.000
_cell.length_c   1.000
_cell.angle_alpha   90.00
_cell.angle_beta   90.00
_cell.angle_gamma   90.00
#
_symmetry.space_group_name_H-M   'P 1'
#
loop_
_entity.id
_entity.type
_entity.pdbx_description
1 polymer ?
#
loop_
_entity_poly.entity_id
_entity_poly.type
_entity_poly.pdbx_seq_one_letter_code
_entity_poly.pdbx_strand_id
1 'polypeptide(L)'
;MKKLINVILLSLGTIAFFSFSVAQSSSELTFEIIAAGTGEQAKPGQRATLHYIGKLEDGSVFDSSRDRGEPFSFTLGAGQVIQGWEQGVLGMQIGEIRTLNIPPELGYGERGAGGSIPPNARLIFEVELLSLDNPPKLEHASVLEFKDAQQKGQLIIDIRRPEEWAETGILEGAKTITAFTESGALHPDFQRKFFPLIGDENSPVYHY
;
A
#
# COMPACT_ATOMS: atom_id res chain seq x y z
N MET A 1 -58.00 51.84 41.27
CA MET A 1 -56.85 50.96 40.90
C MET A 1 -57.28 50.16 39.67
N LYS A 2 -56.86 50.62 38.50
CA LYS A 2 -57.19 49.96 37.21
C LYS A 2 -55.99 49.15 36.80
N LYS A 3 -56.14 47.80 36.73
CA LYS A 3 -55.10 46.90 36.19
C LYS A 3 -55.14 46.94 34.66
N LEU A 4 -54.06 47.38 34.05
CA LEU A 4 -53.84 47.19 32.62
C LEU A 4 -53.47 45.73 32.36
N ILE A 5 -54.20 45.13 31.44
CA ILE A 5 -53.85 43.78 30.90
C ILE A 5 -53.15 44.03 29.60
N ASN A 6 -51.86 43.72 29.56
CA ASN A 6 -51.08 43.73 28.31
C ASN A 6 -51.31 42.38 27.59
N VAL A 7 -51.94 42.46 26.41
CA VAL A 7 -52.05 41.32 25.49
C VAL A 7 -50.87 41.40 24.52
N ILE A 8 -49.96 40.41 24.65
CA ILE A 8 -48.86 40.23 23.68
C ILE A 8 -49.36 39.28 22.61
N LEU A 9 -49.55 39.81 21.39
CA LEU A 9 -49.77 38.98 20.21
C LEU A 9 -48.43 38.41 19.77
N LEU A 10 -48.22 37.11 19.94
CA LEU A 10 -47.14 36.36 19.31
C LEU A 10 -47.59 36.03 17.86
N SER A 11 -47.00 36.69 16.88
CA SER A 11 -47.08 36.26 15.47
C SER A 11 -46.12 35.05 15.27
N LEU A 12 -46.70 33.85 15.07
CA LEU A 12 -45.92 32.69 14.59
C LEU A 12 -45.51 32.95 13.12
N GLY A 13 -44.29 33.45 12.93
CA GLY A 13 -43.63 33.41 11.66
C GLY A 13 -43.01 32.02 11.45
N THR A 14 -43.60 31.21 10.58
CA THR A 14 -43.01 29.95 10.14
C THR A 14 -41.80 30.26 9.28
N ILE A 15 -40.59 30.23 9.89
CA ILE A 15 -39.36 30.29 9.15
C ILE A 15 -39.12 28.86 8.63
N ALA A 16 -39.40 28.66 7.31
CA ALA A 16 -39.01 27.44 6.63
C ALA A 16 -37.48 27.43 6.49
N PHE A 17 -36.80 26.64 7.32
CA PHE A 17 -35.41 26.32 7.12
C PHE A 17 -35.28 25.37 5.90
N PHE A 18 -34.97 25.96 4.75
CA PHE A 18 -34.47 25.17 3.63
C PHE A 18 -33.05 24.70 3.97
N SER A 19 -32.96 23.50 4.51
CA SER A 19 -31.65 22.82 4.65
C SER A 19 -31.16 22.48 3.26
N PHE A 20 -30.29 23.32 2.72
CA PHE A 20 -29.51 22.98 1.52
C PHE A 20 -28.45 21.98 1.97
N SER A 21 -28.74 20.70 1.80
CA SER A 21 -27.75 19.65 1.98
C SER A 21 -26.80 19.73 0.78
N VAL A 22 -25.72 20.48 0.92
CA VAL A 22 -24.59 20.36 0.02
C VAL A 22 -24.02 18.98 0.29
N ALA A 23 -24.19 18.06 -0.65
CA ALA A 23 -23.48 16.80 -0.64
C ALA A 23 -21.99 17.14 -0.73
N GLN A 24 -21.33 17.18 0.42
CA GLN A 24 -19.88 17.31 0.50
C GLN A 24 -19.32 16.03 -0.08
N SER A 25 -18.71 16.09 -1.26
CA SER A 25 -17.87 15.04 -1.78
C SER A 25 -16.80 14.79 -0.72
N SER A 26 -16.88 13.66 -0.02
CA SER A 26 -15.89 13.35 1.02
C SER A 26 -14.53 13.17 0.33
N SER A 27 -13.55 13.97 0.71
CA SER A 27 -12.15 13.83 0.30
C SER A 27 -11.46 12.64 1.00
N GLU A 28 -12.23 11.86 1.74
CA GLU A 28 -11.72 10.72 2.52
C GLU A 28 -11.96 9.40 1.80
N LEU A 29 -10.99 8.50 1.94
CA LEU A 29 -11.13 7.09 1.58
C LEU A 29 -12.21 6.47 2.48
N THR A 30 -13.16 5.79 1.85
CA THR A 30 -14.11 4.93 2.57
C THR A 30 -14.06 3.52 2.02
N PHE A 31 -14.40 2.53 2.85
CA PHE A 31 -14.49 1.15 2.40
C PHE A 31 -15.67 0.42 3.03
N GLU A 32 -16.09 -0.65 2.35
CA GLU A 32 -17.10 -1.59 2.82
C GLU A 32 -16.53 -3.00 2.73
N ILE A 33 -16.68 -3.80 3.80
CA ILE A 33 -16.30 -5.22 3.80
C ILE A 33 -17.46 -6.01 3.22
N ILE A 34 -17.26 -6.58 2.03
CA ILE A 34 -18.25 -7.40 1.33
C ILE A 34 -18.23 -8.84 1.86
N ALA A 35 -17.03 -9.36 2.11
CA ALA A 35 -16.83 -10.66 2.75
C ALA A 35 -15.67 -10.56 3.74
N ALA A 36 -15.88 -11.04 4.95
CA ALA A 36 -14.82 -11.04 5.97
C ALA A 36 -13.78 -12.12 5.65
N GLY A 37 -12.51 -11.77 5.81
CA GLY A 37 -11.42 -12.74 5.83
C GLY A 37 -11.27 -13.41 7.19
N THR A 38 -10.45 -14.45 7.23
CA THR A 38 -10.15 -15.20 8.46
C THR A 38 -8.65 -15.37 8.70
N GLY A 39 -7.81 -14.93 7.75
CA GLY A 39 -6.37 -15.06 7.81
C GLY A 39 -5.67 -13.91 8.53
N GLU A 40 -4.36 -13.82 8.31
CA GLU A 40 -3.53 -12.74 8.84
C GLU A 40 -3.99 -11.37 8.31
N GLN A 41 -3.79 -10.33 9.12
CA GLN A 41 -4.06 -8.95 8.73
C GLN A 41 -2.86 -8.34 8.03
N ALA A 42 -3.12 -7.61 6.95
CA ALA A 42 -2.15 -6.87 6.18
C ALA A 42 -1.48 -5.74 6.99
N LYS A 43 -0.15 -5.75 7.03
CA LYS A 43 0.70 -4.82 7.77
C LYS A 43 1.68 -4.12 6.83
N PRO A 44 2.19 -2.94 7.21
CA PRO A 44 3.24 -2.28 6.43
C PRO A 44 4.46 -3.18 6.24
N GLY A 45 5.06 -3.12 5.05
CA GLY A 45 6.22 -3.91 4.67
C GLY A 45 5.91 -5.29 4.11
N GLN A 46 4.71 -5.82 4.32
CA GLN A 46 4.31 -7.10 3.72
C GLN A 46 4.01 -6.94 2.22
N ARG A 47 4.29 -7.97 1.44
CA ARG A 47 3.84 -8.08 0.05
C ARG A 47 2.44 -8.65 0.03
N ALA A 48 1.50 -7.84 -0.41
CA ALA A 48 0.11 -8.24 -0.60
C ALA A 48 -0.10 -8.73 -2.04
N THR A 49 -0.70 -9.92 -2.19
CA THR A 49 -1.15 -10.47 -3.47
C THR A 49 -2.67 -10.49 -3.47
N LEU A 50 -3.29 -9.92 -4.49
CA LEU A 50 -4.72 -9.71 -4.53
C LEU A 50 -5.30 -9.75 -5.94
N HIS A 51 -6.61 -10.04 -6.02
CA HIS A 51 -7.41 -9.74 -7.21
C HIS A 51 -8.17 -8.43 -7.01
N TYR A 52 -8.43 -7.74 -8.12
CA TYR A 52 -9.23 -6.52 -8.10
C TYR A 52 -10.01 -6.29 -9.39
N ILE A 53 -11.06 -5.47 -9.26
CA ILE A 53 -11.79 -4.86 -10.37
C ILE A 53 -11.89 -3.37 -10.07
N GLY A 54 -11.35 -2.52 -10.93
CA GLY A 54 -11.41 -1.07 -10.84
C GLY A 54 -12.50 -0.49 -11.74
N LYS A 55 -13.37 0.33 -11.17
CA LYS A 55 -14.54 0.95 -11.82
C LYS A 55 -14.56 2.45 -11.59
N LEU A 56 -15.12 3.18 -12.54
CA LEU A 56 -15.55 4.56 -12.36
C LEU A 56 -16.93 4.62 -11.68
N GLU A 57 -17.39 5.82 -11.28
CA GLU A 57 -18.69 6.02 -10.63
C GLU A 57 -19.88 5.63 -11.52
N ASP A 58 -19.72 5.69 -12.84
CA ASP A 58 -20.74 5.24 -13.81
C ASP A 58 -20.80 3.70 -13.98
N GLY A 59 -19.93 2.96 -13.26
CA GLY A 59 -19.82 1.51 -13.30
C GLY A 59 -18.92 0.97 -14.42
N SER A 60 -18.36 1.82 -15.28
CA SER A 60 -17.44 1.39 -16.32
C SER A 60 -16.16 0.82 -15.71
N VAL A 61 -15.76 -0.38 -16.14
CA VAL A 61 -14.53 -1.04 -15.70
C VAL A 61 -13.37 -0.46 -16.49
N PHE A 62 -12.35 0.03 -15.80
CA PHE A 62 -11.14 0.53 -16.44
C PHE A 62 -9.94 -0.42 -16.31
N ASP A 63 -9.95 -1.29 -15.31
CA ASP A 63 -8.90 -2.28 -15.10
C ASP A 63 -9.40 -3.47 -14.25
N SER A 64 -8.90 -4.68 -14.52
CA SER A 64 -9.27 -5.89 -13.80
C SER A 64 -8.15 -6.93 -13.87
N SER A 65 -7.64 -7.34 -12.71
CA SER A 65 -6.69 -8.47 -12.62
C SER A 65 -7.35 -9.81 -12.93
N ARG A 66 -8.67 -9.92 -12.70
CA ARG A 66 -9.42 -11.15 -12.98
C ARG A 66 -9.54 -11.38 -14.48
N ASP A 67 -9.77 -10.32 -15.26
CA ASP A 67 -9.87 -10.41 -16.73
C ASP A 67 -8.52 -10.77 -17.36
N ARG A 68 -7.41 -10.40 -16.73
CA ARG A 68 -6.06 -10.81 -17.14
C ARG A 68 -5.71 -12.24 -16.71
N GLY A 69 -6.44 -12.80 -15.74
CA GLY A 69 -6.16 -14.13 -15.18
C GLY A 69 -4.95 -14.16 -14.24
N GLU A 70 -4.39 -13.01 -13.87
CA GLU A 70 -3.19 -12.90 -13.03
C GLU A 70 -3.46 -12.00 -11.82
N PRO A 71 -3.17 -12.46 -10.58
CA PRO A 71 -3.20 -11.62 -9.40
C PRO A 71 -2.16 -10.49 -9.49
N PHE A 72 -2.43 -9.40 -8.81
CA PHE A 72 -1.51 -8.28 -8.68
C PHE A 72 -0.86 -8.31 -7.30
N SER A 73 0.44 -8.01 -7.25
CA SER A 73 1.18 -7.97 -5.99
C SER A 73 1.92 -6.64 -5.84
N PHE A 74 1.95 -6.11 -4.61
CA PHE A 74 2.73 -4.94 -4.25
C PHE A 74 3.12 -4.98 -2.77
N THR A 75 4.15 -4.23 -2.39
CA THR A 75 4.58 -4.12 -0.99
C THR A 75 3.89 -2.93 -0.31
N LEU A 76 3.17 -3.19 0.75
CA LEU A 76 2.44 -2.19 1.54
C LEU A 76 3.39 -1.16 2.15
N GLY A 77 3.12 0.12 1.91
CA GLY A 77 3.94 1.23 2.38
C GLY A 77 5.13 1.59 1.48
N ALA A 78 5.33 0.89 0.35
CA ALA A 78 6.45 1.15 -0.56
C ALA A 78 6.16 2.23 -1.62
N GLY A 79 4.96 2.78 -1.69
CA GLY A 79 4.57 3.80 -2.68
C GLY A 79 4.49 3.26 -4.11
N GLN A 80 4.26 1.96 -4.27
CA GLN A 80 4.16 1.29 -5.58
C GLN A 80 2.79 1.46 -6.25
N VAL A 81 1.79 1.85 -5.47
CA VAL A 81 0.39 2.02 -5.88
C VAL A 81 -0.15 3.37 -5.43
N ILE A 82 -1.36 3.73 -5.87
CA ILE A 82 -2.03 4.96 -5.43
C ILE A 82 -2.28 4.95 -3.92
N GLN A 83 -2.32 6.14 -3.30
CA GLN A 83 -2.48 6.29 -1.85
C GLN A 83 -3.75 5.61 -1.31
N GLY A 84 -4.82 5.62 -2.09
CA GLY A 84 -6.05 4.93 -1.74
C GLY A 84 -5.89 3.41 -1.56
N TRP A 85 -4.98 2.79 -2.29
CA TRP A 85 -4.64 1.38 -2.14
C TRP A 85 -3.73 1.13 -0.93
N GLU A 86 -2.69 1.97 -0.75
CA GLU A 86 -1.80 1.88 0.41
C GLU A 86 -2.57 1.92 1.74
N GLN A 87 -3.59 2.79 1.80
CA GLN A 87 -4.45 2.92 2.98
C GLN A 87 -5.57 1.88 3.03
N GLY A 88 -6.19 1.59 1.88
CA GLY A 88 -7.38 0.75 1.80
C GLY A 88 -7.12 -0.74 1.96
N VAL A 89 -5.94 -1.23 1.57
CA VAL A 89 -5.54 -2.64 1.72
C VAL A 89 -4.97 -2.91 3.12
N LEU A 90 -4.43 -1.88 3.77
CA LEU A 90 -3.90 -2.01 5.11
C LEU A 90 -4.98 -2.52 6.08
N GLY A 91 -4.65 -3.54 6.88
CA GLY A 91 -5.58 -4.16 7.83
C GLY A 91 -6.60 -5.12 7.23
N MET A 92 -6.62 -5.34 5.89
CA MET A 92 -7.40 -6.43 5.29
C MET A 92 -6.91 -7.79 5.81
N GLN A 93 -7.83 -8.73 5.98
CA GLN A 93 -7.50 -10.11 6.31
C GLN A 93 -7.40 -10.97 5.04
N ILE A 94 -6.52 -11.97 5.03
CA ILE A 94 -6.50 -12.94 3.92
C ILE A 94 -7.88 -13.58 3.76
N GLY A 95 -8.38 -13.59 2.51
CA GLY A 95 -9.74 -14.01 2.16
C GLY A 95 -10.80 -12.91 2.27
N GLU A 96 -10.45 -11.70 2.72
CA GLU A 96 -11.37 -10.56 2.76
C GLU A 96 -11.62 -9.99 1.36
N ILE A 97 -12.89 -9.67 1.09
CA ILE A 97 -13.29 -8.87 -0.07
C ILE A 97 -13.77 -7.51 0.44
N ARG A 98 -13.18 -6.44 -0.08
CA ARG A 98 -13.47 -5.07 0.32
C ARG A 98 -13.72 -4.20 -0.91
N THR A 99 -14.74 -3.34 -0.83
CA THR A 99 -14.93 -2.26 -1.80
C THR A 99 -14.29 -0.99 -1.26
N LEU A 100 -13.34 -0.42 -2.00
CA LEU A 100 -12.68 0.84 -1.70
C LEU A 100 -13.30 1.95 -2.53
N ASN A 101 -13.75 3.05 -1.91
CA ASN A 101 -14.17 4.27 -2.57
C ASN A 101 -13.06 5.31 -2.40
N ILE A 102 -12.30 5.53 -3.46
CA ILE A 102 -11.08 6.33 -3.45
C ILE A 102 -11.35 7.69 -4.07
N PRO A 103 -11.22 8.79 -3.30
CA PRO A 103 -11.37 10.13 -3.85
C PRO A 103 -10.20 10.46 -4.80
N PRO A 104 -10.37 11.44 -5.70
CA PRO A 104 -9.35 11.79 -6.69
C PRO A 104 -7.96 12.06 -6.09
N GLU A 105 -7.90 12.71 -4.95
CA GLU A 105 -6.65 13.11 -4.26
C GLU A 105 -5.81 11.90 -3.80
N LEU A 106 -6.45 10.78 -3.54
CA LEU A 106 -5.81 9.51 -3.18
C LEU A 106 -5.69 8.55 -4.37
N GLY A 107 -6.15 8.99 -5.54
CA GLY A 107 -6.09 8.28 -6.81
C GLY A 107 -5.16 8.96 -7.81
N TYR A 108 -5.69 9.37 -8.96
CA TYR A 108 -4.93 9.98 -10.05
C TYR A 108 -5.12 11.51 -10.18
N GLY A 109 -5.91 12.12 -9.27
CA GLY A 109 -6.08 13.56 -9.16
C GLY A 109 -6.55 14.26 -10.43
N GLU A 110 -6.10 15.50 -10.60
CA GLU A 110 -6.45 16.37 -11.72
C GLU A 110 -5.92 15.87 -13.08
N ARG A 111 -4.97 14.95 -13.09
CA ARG A 111 -4.38 14.43 -14.34
C ARG A 111 -5.16 13.26 -14.91
N GLY A 112 -5.86 12.49 -14.07
CA GLY A 112 -6.38 11.19 -14.46
C GLY A 112 -5.26 10.21 -14.85
N ALA A 113 -5.60 9.10 -15.53
CA ALA A 113 -4.62 8.13 -16.01
C ALA A 113 -5.03 7.52 -17.35
N GLY A 114 -4.10 7.58 -18.30
CA GLY A 114 -4.31 7.05 -19.66
C GLY A 114 -5.56 7.64 -20.32
N GLY A 115 -6.19 6.86 -21.20
CA GLY A 115 -7.48 7.23 -21.82
C GLY A 115 -8.71 6.78 -21.03
N SER A 116 -8.52 6.00 -19.95
CA SER A 116 -9.59 5.27 -19.26
C SER A 116 -10.04 5.94 -17.95
N ILE A 117 -9.19 6.74 -17.33
CA ILE A 117 -9.51 7.42 -16.05
C ILE A 117 -9.50 8.94 -16.28
N PRO A 118 -10.68 9.59 -16.25
CA PRO A 118 -10.77 11.04 -16.42
C PRO A 118 -10.09 11.84 -15.29
N PRO A 119 -9.77 13.11 -15.52
CA PRO A 119 -9.40 14.03 -14.46
C PRO A 119 -10.44 14.06 -13.33
N ASN A 120 -9.96 14.12 -12.09
CA ASN A 120 -10.77 14.18 -10.87
C ASN A 120 -11.77 13.03 -10.73
N ALA A 121 -11.49 11.86 -11.30
CA ALA A 121 -12.32 10.68 -11.16
C ALA A 121 -12.21 10.08 -9.75
N ARG A 122 -13.36 9.80 -9.13
CA ARG A 122 -13.47 8.90 -7.99
C ARG A 122 -13.36 7.47 -8.51
N LEU A 123 -12.60 6.65 -7.80
CA LEU A 123 -12.36 5.26 -8.20
C LEU A 123 -13.04 4.32 -7.21
N ILE A 124 -13.65 3.27 -7.74
CA ILE A 124 -14.26 2.20 -6.96
C ILE A 124 -13.50 0.91 -7.27
N PHE A 125 -12.85 0.34 -6.26
CA PHE A 125 -12.17 -0.94 -6.41
C PHE A 125 -12.81 -2.00 -5.53
N GLU A 126 -13.19 -3.12 -6.13
CA GLU A 126 -13.43 -4.34 -5.41
C GLU A 126 -12.10 -5.11 -5.34
N VAL A 127 -11.64 -5.39 -4.12
CA VAL A 127 -10.34 -6.01 -3.86
C VAL A 127 -10.52 -7.25 -3.02
N GLU A 128 -9.92 -8.37 -3.43
CA GLU A 128 -9.84 -9.62 -2.66
C GLU A 128 -8.39 -9.91 -2.30
N LEU A 129 -8.09 -9.96 -1.00
CA LEU A 129 -6.75 -10.28 -0.52
C LEU A 129 -6.52 -11.79 -0.50
N LEU A 130 -5.58 -12.28 -1.31
CA LEU A 130 -5.30 -13.70 -1.49
C LEU A 130 -4.21 -14.20 -0.55
N SER A 131 -3.10 -13.48 -0.45
CA SER A 131 -1.97 -13.84 0.41
C SER A 131 -1.20 -12.62 0.89
N LEU A 132 -0.44 -12.83 1.97
CA LEU A 132 0.52 -11.88 2.53
C LEU A 132 1.84 -12.61 2.70
N ASP A 133 2.89 -12.06 2.12
CA ASP A 133 4.25 -12.54 2.30
C ASP A 133 5.00 -11.53 3.18
N ASN A 134 5.69 -12.04 4.19
CA ASN A 134 6.53 -11.20 5.02
C ASN A 134 7.82 -10.88 4.27
N PRO A 135 8.34 -9.64 4.38
CA PRO A 135 9.67 -9.37 3.88
C PRO A 135 10.64 -10.34 4.56
N PRO A 136 11.71 -10.76 3.87
CA PRO A 136 12.72 -11.60 4.48
C PRO A 136 13.19 -10.91 5.76
N LYS A 137 13.17 -11.66 6.87
CA LYS A 137 13.61 -11.15 8.16
C LYS A 137 15.12 -10.92 8.08
N LEU A 138 15.52 -9.65 8.09
CA LEU A 138 16.92 -9.29 8.21
C LEU A 138 17.33 -9.57 9.65
N GLU A 139 18.07 -10.65 9.85
CA GLU A 139 18.64 -10.98 11.14
C GLU A 139 20.12 -10.59 11.14
N HIS A 140 20.57 -9.93 12.20
CA HIS A 140 21.99 -9.70 12.40
C HIS A 140 22.65 -11.05 12.70
N ALA A 141 23.42 -11.53 11.75
CA ALA A 141 24.20 -12.76 11.97
C ALA A 141 25.40 -12.45 12.87
N SER A 142 25.58 -13.27 13.87
CA SER A 142 26.84 -13.31 14.61
C SER A 142 27.98 -13.82 13.71
N VAL A 143 29.22 -13.52 14.06
CA VAL A 143 30.40 -14.03 13.33
C VAL A 143 30.41 -15.56 13.24
N LEU A 144 29.84 -16.25 14.22
CA LEU A 144 29.77 -17.73 14.22
C LEU A 144 28.73 -18.23 13.22
N GLU A 145 27.54 -17.62 13.16
CA GLU A 145 26.50 -17.97 12.19
C GLU A 145 26.96 -17.68 10.76
N PHE A 146 27.67 -16.57 10.58
CA PHE A 146 28.26 -16.24 9.29
C PHE A 146 29.27 -17.30 8.83
N LYS A 147 30.19 -17.76 9.71
CA LYS A 147 31.15 -18.83 9.41
C LYS A 147 30.46 -20.17 9.11
N ASP A 148 29.41 -20.48 9.85
CA ASP A 148 28.60 -21.69 9.61
C ASP A 148 27.91 -21.64 8.25
N ALA A 149 27.32 -20.49 7.89
CA ALA A 149 26.72 -20.26 6.57
C ALA A 149 27.75 -20.44 5.43
N GLN A 150 28.95 -19.88 5.59
CA GLN A 150 30.05 -20.01 4.65
C GLN A 150 30.47 -21.47 4.48
N GLN A 151 30.64 -22.23 5.59
CA GLN A 151 31.00 -23.64 5.57
C GLN A 151 29.94 -24.54 4.92
N LYS A 152 28.66 -24.14 5.05
CA LYS A 152 27.51 -24.81 4.41
C LYS A 152 27.31 -24.42 2.95
N GLY A 153 28.13 -23.54 2.40
CA GLY A 153 28.04 -23.06 1.03
C GLY A 153 26.77 -22.26 0.78
N GLN A 154 26.22 -21.62 1.82
CA GLN A 154 25.06 -20.74 1.67
C GLN A 154 25.43 -19.48 0.89
N LEU A 155 24.46 -18.91 0.19
CA LEU A 155 24.65 -17.66 -0.55
C LEU A 155 24.89 -16.49 0.42
N ILE A 156 26.06 -15.86 0.28
CA ILE A 156 26.41 -14.65 1.01
C ILE A 156 26.43 -13.50 0.02
N ILE A 157 25.73 -12.42 0.34
CA ILE A 157 25.67 -11.22 -0.48
C ILE A 157 26.18 -10.05 0.37
N ASP A 158 27.28 -9.45 -0.08
CA ASP A 158 27.84 -8.24 0.52
C ASP A 158 27.23 -7.02 -0.17
N ILE A 159 26.38 -6.28 0.54
CA ILE A 159 25.61 -5.17 0.01
C ILE A 159 26.25 -3.80 0.25
N ARG A 160 27.46 -3.77 0.79
CA ARG A 160 28.19 -2.52 1.07
C ARG A 160 28.60 -1.81 -0.23
N ARG A 161 29.11 -0.60 -0.09
CA ARG A 161 29.61 0.20 -1.21
C ARG A 161 31.03 -0.24 -1.62
N PRO A 162 31.46 0.05 -2.84
CA PRO A 162 32.81 -0.30 -3.31
C PRO A 162 33.93 0.28 -2.45
N GLU A 163 33.76 1.45 -1.88
CA GLU A 163 34.73 2.11 -1.00
C GLU A 163 34.91 1.31 0.30
N GLU A 164 33.82 0.81 0.86
CA GLU A 164 33.82 0.00 2.07
C GLU A 164 34.49 -1.36 1.85
N TRP A 165 34.32 -1.97 0.66
CA TRP A 165 35.04 -3.17 0.26
C TRP A 165 36.55 -2.90 0.11
N ALA A 166 36.93 -1.74 -0.42
CA ALA A 166 38.35 -1.37 -0.58
C ALA A 166 39.05 -1.17 0.76
N GLU A 167 38.35 -0.65 1.77
CA GLU A 167 38.93 -0.41 3.09
C GLU A 167 39.01 -1.68 3.95
N THR A 168 37.99 -2.53 3.91
CA THR A 168 37.85 -3.65 4.85
C THR A 168 37.94 -5.03 4.21
N GLY A 169 38.09 -5.08 2.88
CA GLY A 169 38.09 -6.33 2.09
C GLY A 169 36.68 -6.86 1.81
N ILE A 170 36.61 -7.84 0.92
CA ILE A 170 35.38 -8.57 0.57
C ILE A 170 35.43 -9.92 1.31
N LEU A 171 34.29 -10.34 1.81
CA LEU A 171 34.16 -11.64 2.44
C LEU A 171 34.36 -12.75 1.41
N GLU A 172 35.20 -13.73 1.73
CA GLU A 172 35.49 -14.84 0.83
C GLU A 172 34.21 -15.60 0.44
N GLY A 173 33.96 -15.75 -0.85
CA GLY A 173 32.78 -16.42 -1.40
C GLY A 173 31.51 -15.52 -1.45
N ALA A 174 31.56 -14.30 -0.95
CA ALA A 174 30.43 -13.39 -1.06
C ALA A 174 30.26 -12.83 -2.48
N LYS A 175 29.01 -12.64 -2.91
CA LYS A 175 28.65 -11.83 -4.08
C LYS A 175 28.44 -10.38 -3.66
N THR A 176 29.09 -9.46 -4.35
CA THR A 176 28.99 -8.03 -4.05
C THR A 176 27.89 -7.37 -4.86
N ILE A 177 26.99 -6.64 -4.19
CA ILE A 177 25.96 -5.81 -4.82
C ILE A 177 25.85 -4.52 -4.02
N THR A 178 26.12 -3.38 -4.63
CA THR A 178 25.93 -2.09 -3.96
C THR A 178 24.44 -1.82 -3.73
N ALA A 179 24.03 -1.77 -2.46
CA ALA A 179 22.63 -1.50 -2.09
C ALA A 179 22.31 -0.01 -2.06
N PHE A 180 23.26 0.83 -1.65
CA PHE A 180 23.02 2.25 -1.44
C PHE A 180 24.02 3.12 -2.23
N THR A 181 23.53 4.29 -2.66
CA THR A 181 24.36 5.34 -3.23
C THR A 181 25.11 6.09 -2.11
N GLU A 182 26.05 6.97 -2.49
CA GLU A 182 26.73 7.86 -1.52
C GLU A 182 25.76 8.74 -0.72
N SER A 183 24.61 9.10 -1.30
CA SER A 183 23.55 9.87 -0.64
C SER A 183 22.68 9.04 0.31
N GLY A 184 22.90 7.71 0.41
CA GLY A 184 22.09 6.80 1.22
C GLY A 184 20.77 6.34 0.55
N ALA A 185 20.51 6.74 -0.68
CA ALA A 185 19.36 6.26 -1.44
C ALA A 185 19.61 4.84 -1.97
N LEU A 186 18.54 4.06 -2.16
CA LEU A 186 18.65 2.74 -2.77
C LEU A 186 19.24 2.84 -4.18
N HIS A 187 20.25 2.02 -4.47
CA HIS A 187 20.89 2.01 -5.79
C HIS A 187 19.90 1.52 -6.86
N PRO A 188 19.75 2.21 -8.01
CA PRO A 188 18.74 1.86 -9.02
C PRO A 188 18.81 0.43 -9.53
N ASP A 189 20.02 -0.16 -9.56
CA ASP A 189 20.24 -1.52 -10.02
C ASP A 189 20.14 -2.58 -8.93
N PHE A 190 19.96 -2.19 -7.67
CA PHE A 190 20.02 -3.13 -6.54
C PHE A 190 19.00 -4.26 -6.70
N GLN A 191 17.74 -3.93 -6.88
CA GLN A 191 16.66 -4.92 -7.00
C GLN A 191 16.90 -5.87 -8.19
N ARG A 192 17.28 -5.33 -9.34
CA ARG A 192 17.54 -6.10 -10.56
C ARG A 192 18.68 -7.13 -10.38
N LYS A 193 19.69 -6.80 -9.56
CA LYS A 193 20.84 -7.68 -9.28
C LYS A 193 20.57 -8.64 -8.11
N PHE A 194 19.79 -8.20 -7.14
CA PHE A 194 19.57 -8.91 -5.89
C PHE A 194 18.54 -10.03 -6.03
N PHE A 195 17.34 -9.74 -6.58
CA PHE A 195 16.27 -10.72 -6.67
C PHE A 195 16.63 -12.02 -7.43
N PRO A 196 17.38 -12.00 -8.54
CA PRO A 196 17.79 -13.23 -9.18
C PRO A 196 18.73 -14.13 -8.35
N LEU A 197 19.35 -13.59 -7.31
CA LEU A 197 20.27 -14.35 -6.46
C LEU A 197 19.58 -15.05 -5.30
N ILE A 198 18.51 -14.47 -4.75
CA ILE A 198 17.81 -15.04 -3.61
C ILE A 198 16.80 -16.13 -3.99
N GLY A 199 16.50 -16.27 -5.29
CA GLY A 199 15.72 -17.36 -5.90
C GLY A 199 14.25 -17.39 -5.49
N ASP A 200 13.99 -17.38 -4.21
CA ASP A 200 12.65 -17.32 -3.63
C ASP A 200 12.65 -16.30 -2.49
N GLU A 201 11.55 -15.55 -2.40
CA GLU A 201 11.38 -14.43 -1.46
C GLU A 201 11.37 -14.87 0.02
N ASN A 202 11.27 -16.19 0.28
CA ASN A 202 11.25 -16.77 1.63
C ASN A 202 12.61 -17.28 2.10
N SER A 203 13.64 -17.17 1.27
CA SER A 203 14.99 -17.55 1.68
C SER A 203 15.51 -16.57 2.74
N PRO A 204 16.02 -17.07 3.89
CA PRO A 204 16.56 -16.19 4.92
C PRO A 204 17.77 -15.42 4.39
N VAL A 205 17.76 -14.11 4.51
CA VAL A 205 18.86 -13.22 4.14
C VAL A 205 19.52 -12.70 5.40
N TYR A 206 20.80 -13.01 5.58
CA TYR A 206 21.59 -12.52 6.70
C TYR A 206 22.44 -11.34 6.24
N HIS A 207 22.54 -10.29 7.06
CA HIS A 207 23.45 -9.18 6.84
C HIS A 207 24.45 -9.07 8.01
N TYR A 208 25.63 -8.58 7.69
CA TYR A 208 26.72 -8.30 8.65
C TYR A 208 26.74 -6.82 9.01
#